data_bd52a5780ea5ac299ffd9f71a516c255
#
_entry.id   bd52a5780ea5ac299ffd9f71a516c255
#
_cell.length_a   1.000
_cell.length_b   1.000
_cell.length_c   1.000
_cell.angle_alpha   90.00
_cell.angle_beta   90.00
_cell.angle_gamma   90.00
#
_symmetry.space_group_name_H-M   'P 1'
#
loop_
_entity.id
_entity.type
_entity.pdbx_description
1 polymer ?
#
loop_
_entity_poly.entity_id
_entity_poly.type
_entity_poly.pdbx_seq_one_letter_code
_entity_poly.pdbx_strand_id
1 'polypeptide(L)'
;MAHTLARADKIRRIIPLPEFFFRLKFGEGASFVTKGQTVHPSKLQESGFTYIYPTIEKLMNITDHHTVPELDIKRYMGRWYEIARYENHFERGMTDVTATYTLLPDGKIRVENEGYKGGVHKKATGRAKQPDPKNNPGKLKVAFFLWFYADYYILELDADYQYAVIGSSTDKYLWILSRERNLPEAVREDLLGKITERGYDISKLIS
;
A
#
# COMPACT_ATOMS: atom_id res chain seq x y z
N MET A 1 10.40 4.26 -15.55
CA MET A 1 11.19 5.46 -15.20
C MET A 1 10.37 6.75 -15.28
N ALA A 2 9.78 7.15 -16.44
CA ALA A 2 9.02 8.40 -16.55
C ALA A 2 7.89 8.55 -15.52
N HIS A 3 7.12 7.49 -15.24
CA HIS A 3 6.06 7.51 -14.22
C HIS A 3 6.59 7.67 -12.79
N THR A 4 7.76 7.11 -12.48
CA THR A 4 8.41 7.22 -11.18
C THR A 4 8.90 8.65 -10.94
N LEU A 5 9.57 9.25 -11.93
CA LEU A 5 9.99 10.65 -11.87
C LEU A 5 8.80 11.61 -11.75
N ALA A 6 7.73 11.38 -12.52
CA ALA A 6 6.52 12.18 -12.43
C ALA A 6 5.84 12.11 -11.04
N ARG A 7 5.96 10.99 -10.33
CA ARG A 7 5.50 10.87 -8.93
C ARG A 7 6.30 11.74 -7.97
N ALA A 8 7.64 11.69 -8.09
CA ALA A 8 8.53 12.51 -7.24
C ALA A 8 8.26 14.00 -7.38
N ASP A 9 8.08 14.46 -8.62
CA ASP A 9 7.83 15.88 -8.93
C ASP A 9 6.36 16.28 -8.81
N LYS A 10 5.46 15.37 -8.36
CA LYS A 10 4.00 15.59 -8.28
C LYS A 10 3.36 16.00 -9.60
N ILE A 11 3.93 15.59 -10.72
CA ILE A 11 3.41 15.86 -12.06
C ILE A 11 2.10 15.09 -12.26
N ARG A 12 1.02 15.82 -12.50
CA ARG A 12 -0.33 15.24 -12.63
C ARG A 12 -0.62 14.57 -13.97
N ARG A 13 0.19 14.84 -14.99
CA ARG A 13 -0.06 14.34 -16.35
C ARG A 13 1.26 14.04 -17.06
N ILE A 14 1.41 12.80 -17.52
CA ILE A 14 2.48 12.41 -18.44
C ILE A 14 1.87 12.39 -19.82
N ILE A 15 2.37 13.24 -20.73
CA ILE A 15 1.97 13.25 -22.13
C ILE A 15 2.97 12.38 -22.90
N PRO A 16 2.57 11.23 -23.46
CA PRO A 16 3.48 10.44 -24.29
C PRO A 16 3.82 11.22 -25.55
N LEU A 17 5.11 11.49 -25.74
CA LEU A 17 5.61 12.05 -26.99
C LEU A 17 5.87 10.89 -27.96
N PRO A 18 5.30 10.90 -29.18
CA PRO A 18 5.57 9.89 -30.18
C PRO A 18 7.06 9.83 -30.55
N GLU A 19 7.58 8.63 -30.77
CA GLU A 19 9.00 8.36 -31.09
C GLU A 19 9.52 9.21 -32.26
N PHE A 20 8.65 9.55 -33.19
CA PHE A 20 9.04 10.29 -34.39
C PHE A 20 9.62 11.69 -34.06
N PHE A 21 9.17 12.36 -32.98
CA PHE A 21 9.74 13.64 -32.53
C PHE A 21 11.19 13.50 -32.07
N PHE A 22 11.50 12.37 -31.42
CA PHE A 22 12.88 12.07 -30.99
C PHE A 22 13.76 11.76 -32.18
N ARG A 23 13.26 11.05 -33.23
CA ARG A 23 13.96 10.77 -34.46
C ARG A 23 14.26 12.04 -35.23
N LEU A 24 13.33 12.98 -35.29
CA LEU A 24 13.52 14.27 -35.95
C LEU A 24 14.65 15.10 -35.34
N LYS A 25 14.78 15.04 -33.99
CA LYS A 25 15.77 15.83 -33.24
C LYS A 25 17.13 15.13 -33.10
N PHE A 26 17.15 13.81 -32.93
CA PHE A 26 18.32 13.03 -32.53
C PHE A 26 18.75 11.99 -33.61
N GLY A 27 18.05 11.92 -34.74
CA GLY A 27 18.35 10.97 -35.80
C GLY A 27 18.33 9.52 -35.30
N GLU A 28 19.33 8.72 -35.69
CA GLU A 28 19.48 7.32 -35.24
C GLU A 28 19.71 7.19 -33.75
N GLY A 29 20.27 8.21 -33.09
CA GLY A 29 20.45 8.25 -31.62
C GLY A 29 19.14 8.26 -30.84
N ALA A 30 18.00 8.52 -31.49
CA ALA A 30 16.68 8.47 -30.84
C ALA A 30 16.39 7.10 -30.17
N SER A 31 16.94 6.03 -30.73
CA SER A 31 16.75 4.67 -30.19
C SER A 31 17.34 4.50 -28.79
N PHE A 32 18.43 5.18 -28.46
CA PHE A 32 19.02 5.17 -27.11
C PHE A 32 18.11 5.86 -26.10
N VAL A 33 17.40 6.90 -26.51
CA VAL A 33 16.50 7.66 -25.64
C VAL A 33 15.16 6.95 -25.47
N THR A 34 14.64 6.32 -26.53
CA THR A 34 13.29 5.73 -26.53
C THR A 34 13.25 4.28 -26.07
N LYS A 35 14.29 3.50 -26.39
CA LYS A 35 14.33 2.06 -26.03
C LYS A 35 15.05 1.79 -24.72
N GLY A 36 15.95 2.70 -24.27
CA GLY A 36 16.78 2.50 -23.11
C GLY A 36 17.69 1.26 -23.23
N GLN A 37 18.65 1.15 -22.35
CA GLN A 37 19.42 -0.08 -22.17
C GLN A 37 19.09 -0.67 -20.81
N THR A 38 18.68 -1.93 -20.77
CA THR A 38 18.58 -2.69 -19.53
C THR A 38 19.96 -3.26 -19.23
N VAL A 39 20.68 -2.62 -18.32
CA VAL A 39 21.99 -3.10 -17.85
C VAL A 39 21.75 -3.89 -16.58
N HIS A 40 22.10 -5.18 -16.59
CA HIS A 40 22.10 -6.03 -15.39
C HIS A 40 23.55 -6.11 -14.88
N PRO A 41 23.86 -5.55 -13.70
CA PRO A 41 25.21 -5.56 -13.14
C PRO A 41 25.51 -6.88 -12.40
N SER A 42 25.27 -8.03 -13.06
CA SER A 42 25.40 -9.36 -12.48
C SER A 42 26.77 -9.61 -11.85
N LYS A 43 27.85 -9.20 -12.51
CA LYS A 43 29.22 -9.35 -11.98
C LYS A 43 29.45 -8.58 -10.67
N LEU A 44 28.84 -7.41 -10.49
CA LEU A 44 28.91 -6.67 -9.24
C LEU A 44 28.11 -7.35 -8.13
N GLN A 45 26.93 -7.88 -8.47
CA GLN A 45 26.11 -8.63 -7.50
C GLN A 45 26.78 -9.94 -7.08
N GLU A 46 27.38 -10.67 -8.02
CA GLU A 46 28.15 -11.89 -7.76
C GLU A 46 29.39 -11.65 -6.87
N SER A 47 29.97 -10.44 -6.92
CA SER A 47 31.10 -10.03 -6.05
C SER A 47 30.67 -9.61 -4.64
N GLY A 48 29.37 -9.70 -4.29
CA GLY A 48 28.84 -9.31 -2.99
C GLY A 48 28.60 -7.80 -2.84
N PHE A 49 28.65 -7.03 -3.93
CA PHE A 49 28.38 -5.60 -3.88
C PHE A 49 26.88 -5.35 -3.63
N THR A 50 26.61 -4.55 -2.61
CA THR A 50 25.23 -4.16 -2.24
C THR A 50 25.00 -2.69 -2.60
N TYR A 51 23.95 -2.42 -3.35
CA TYR A 51 23.56 -1.05 -3.66
C TYR A 51 22.89 -0.40 -2.45
N ILE A 52 23.31 0.80 -2.07
CA ILE A 52 22.65 1.61 -1.03
C ILE A 52 21.21 1.94 -1.47
N TYR A 53 21.04 2.24 -2.76
CA TYR A 53 19.73 2.51 -3.38
C TYR A 53 19.51 1.52 -4.53
N PRO A 54 18.95 0.33 -4.27
CA PRO A 54 18.79 -0.72 -5.29
C PRO A 54 17.73 -0.37 -6.35
N THR A 55 16.83 0.58 -6.05
CA THR A 55 15.81 1.06 -6.99
C THR A 55 15.76 2.58 -7.03
N ILE A 56 15.19 3.12 -8.10
CA ILE A 56 15.02 4.57 -8.25
C ILE A 56 14.03 5.12 -7.22
N GLU A 57 13.04 4.33 -6.82
CA GLU A 57 12.08 4.67 -5.76
C GLU A 57 12.79 4.89 -4.43
N LYS A 58 13.73 4.00 -4.05
CA LYS A 58 14.55 4.15 -2.84
C LYS A 58 15.47 5.37 -2.93
N LEU A 59 16.10 5.61 -4.10
CA LEU A 59 16.93 6.79 -4.32
C LEU A 59 16.13 8.09 -4.17
N MET A 60 14.89 8.12 -4.65
CA MET A 60 14.01 9.29 -4.62
C MET A 60 13.12 9.37 -3.37
N ASN A 61 13.30 8.46 -2.43
CA ASN A 61 12.51 8.37 -1.20
C ASN A 61 10.99 8.32 -1.47
N ILE A 62 10.59 7.58 -2.52
CA ILE A 62 9.20 7.42 -2.92
C ILE A 62 8.61 6.21 -2.21
N THR A 63 7.50 6.44 -1.50
CA THR A 63 6.77 5.35 -0.84
C THR A 63 6.14 4.41 -1.86
N ASP A 64 6.34 3.11 -1.68
CA ASP A 64 5.74 2.06 -2.51
C ASP A 64 4.31 1.73 -2.03
N HIS A 65 3.33 1.96 -2.90
CA HIS A 65 1.93 1.68 -2.68
C HIS A 65 1.42 0.48 -3.50
N HIS A 66 2.31 -0.39 -3.99
CA HIS A 66 1.89 -1.60 -4.68
C HIS A 66 1.18 -2.54 -3.71
N THR A 67 0.08 -3.08 -4.18
CA THR A 67 -0.76 -3.99 -3.39
C THR A 67 -0.43 -5.43 -3.70
N VAL A 68 -0.88 -6.33 -2.82
CA VAL A 68 -0.78 -7.77 -3.06
C VAL A 68 -1.37 -8.15 -4.42
N PRO A 69 -0.71 -9.06 -5.17
CA PRO A 69 -1.13 -9.47 -6.50
C PRO A 69 -2.35 -10.40 -6.49
N GLU A 70 -2.62 -11.03 -5.36
CA GLU A 70 -3.73 -11.98 -5.16
C GLU A 70 -4.48 -11.69 -3.88
N LEU A 71 -5.79 -11.88 -3.89
CA LEU A 71 -6.65 -11.74 -2.72
C LEU A 71 -7.88 -12.64 -2.82
N ASP A 72 -7.98 -13.60 -1.93
CA ASP A 72 -9.25 -14.26 -1.66
C ASP A 72 -10.06 -13.40 -0.69
N ILE A 73 -11.02 -12.66 -1.24
CA ILE A 73 -11.82 -11.73 -0.46
C ILE A 73 -12.63 -12.43 0.65
N LYS A 74 -12.98 -13.72 0.47
CA LYS A 74 -13.73 -14.48 1.48
C LYS A 74 -12.86 -14.80 2.68
N ARG A 75 -11.59 -15.17 2.46
CA ARG A 75 -10.62 -15.40 3.54
C ARG A 75 -10.27 -14.11 4.28
N TYR A 76 -10.33 -12.98 3.60
CA TYR A 76 -10.07 -11.66 4.20
C TYR A 76 -11.20 -11.21 5.14
N MET A 77 -12.42 -11.72 5.00
CA MET A 77 -13.55 -11.37 5.86
C MET A 77 -13.32 -11.76 7.32
N GLY A 78 -14.20 -11.30 8.20
CA GLY A 78 -14.14 -11.52 9.64
C GLY A 78 -13.48 -10.36 10.38
N ARG A 79 -13.09 -10.62 11.64
CA ARG A 79 -12.53 -9.61 12.55
C ARG A 79 -11.02 -9.51 12.38
N TRP A 80 -10.55 -8.27 12.44
CA TRP A 80 -9.14 -7.89 12.52
C TRP A 80 -8.94 -6.96 13.71
N TYR A 81 -7.86 -7.15 14.45
CA TYR A 81 -7.42 -6.25 15.51
C TYR A 81 -6.39 -5.28 14.94
N GLU A 82 -6.51 -4.01 15.26
CA GLU A 82 -5.49 -3.03 14.97
C GLU A 82 -4.34 -3.18 15.98
N ILE A 83 -3.15 -3.45 15.47
CA ILE A 83 -1.92 -3.60 16.25
C ILE A 83 -1.17 -2.28 16.33
N ALA A 84 -1.12 -1.56 15.22
CA ALA A 84 -0.53 -0.24 15.13
C ALA A 84 -1.11 0.53 13.95
N ARG A 85 -1.02 1.85 14.00
CA ARG A 85 -1.42 2.73 12.91
C ARG A 85 -0.59 4.01 12.85
N TYR A 86 -0.63 4.71 11.73
CA TYR A 86 -0.35 6.14 11.72
C TYR A 86 -1.52 6.89 12.35
N GLU A 87 -1.22 7.86 13.23
CA GLU A 87 -2.29 8.65 13.81
C GLU A 87 -3.05 9.40 12.72
N ASN A 88 -4.36 9.28 12.73
CA ASN A 88 -5.25 9.91 11.78
C ASN A 88 -6.44 10.56 12.51
N HIS A 89 -7.10 11.50 11.83
CA HIS A 89 -8.18 12.27 12.47
C HIS A 89 -9.44 11.47 12.78
N PHE A 90 -9.66 10.32 12.10
CA PHE A 90 -10.83 9.47 12.32
C PHE A 90 -10.71 8.69 13.64
N GLU A 91 -9.50 8.21 13.96
CA GLU A 91 -9.22 7.30 15.07
C GLU A 91 -8.43 7.96 16.20
N ARG A 92 -8.23 9.30 16.14
CA ARG A 92 -7.46 10.02 17.15
C ARG A 92 -7.95 9.77 18.56
N GLY A 93 -7.05 9.23 19.40
CA GLY A 93 -7.34 8.89 20.79
C GLY A 93 -8.24 7.68 20.97
N MET A 94 -8.40 6.84 19.93
CA MET A 94 -9.06 5.54 20.05
C MET A 94 -8.06 4.45 20.47
N THR A 95 -8.54 3.51 21.29
CA THR A 95 -7.82 2.31 21.75
C THR A 95 -8.63 1.07 21.47
N ASP A 96 -7.99 -0.10 21.51
CA ASP A 96 -8.60 -1.42 21.27
C ASP A 96 -9.44 -1.46 19.97
N VAL A 97 -8.91 -0.87 18.91
CA VAL A 97 -9.63 -0.77 17.64
C VAL A 97 -9.71 -2.12 16.94
N THR A 98 -10.88 -2.43 16.43
CA THR A 98 -11.12 -3.61 15.58
C THR A 98 -11.89 -3.22 14.33
N ALA A 99 -11.63 -3.94 13.25
CA ALA A 99 -12.39 -3.86 12.00
C ALA A 99 -13.00 -5.22 11.67
N THR A 100 -14.30 -5.29 11.48
CA THR A 100 -14.99 -6.51 11.07
C THR A 100 -15.56 -6.34 9.66
N TYR A 101 -15.17 -7.23 8.77
CA TYR A 101 -15.60 -7.23 7.37
C TYR A 101 -16.59 -8.36 7.13
N THR A 102 -17.71 -8.08 6.48
CA THR A 102 -18.73 -9.06 6.13
C THR A 102 -19.09 -8.94 4.65
N LEU A 103 -18.87 -10.02 3.89
CA LEU A 103 -19.29 -10.08 2.50
C LEU A 103 -20.82 -10.25 2.42
N LEU A 104 -21.46 -9.34 1.71
CA LEU A 104 -22.91 -9.34 1.52
C LEU A 104 -23.31 -10.14 0.25
N PRO A 105 -24.56 -10.60 0.15
CA PRO A 105 -25.04 -11.34 -1.02
C PRO A 105 -24.93 -10.58 -2.35
N ASP A 106 -24.94 -9.24 -2.30
CA ASP A 106 -24.78 -8.36 -3.47
C ASP A 106 -23.30 -8.12 -3.86
N GLY A 107 -22.37 -8.83 -3.22
CA GLY A 107 -20.92 -8.71 -3.45
C GLY A 107 -20.25 -7.50 -2.81
N LYS A 108 -21.00 -6.64 -2.11
CA LYS A 108 -20.42 -5.56 -1.31
C LYS A 108 -19.93 -6.08 0.03
N ILE A 109 -19.10 -5.29 0.68
CA ILE A 109 -18.54 -5.63 1.98
C ILE A 109 -19.06 -4.61 2.99
N ARG A 110 -19.70 -5.08 4.05
CA ARG A 110 -19.98 -4.27 5.24
C ARG A 110 -18.74 -4.21 6.09
N VAL A 111 -18.42 -3.02 6.59
CA VAL A 111 -17.27 -2.75 7.47
C VAL A 111 -17.80 -2.19 8.78
N GLU A 112 -17.41 -2.80 9.89
CA GLU A 112 -17.76 -2.34 11.22
C GLU A 112 -16.47 -2.10 11.99
N ASN A 113 -16.15 -0.82 12.25
CA ASN A 113 -15.01 -0.43 13.09
C ASN A 113 -15.54 -0.15 14.50
N GLU A 114 -14.88 -0.73 15.49
CA GLU A 114 -15.20 -0.57 16.91
C GLU A 114 -13.93 -0.26 17.71
N GLY A 115 -14.05 0.46 18.80
CA GLY A 115 -12.96 0.79 19.71
C GLY A 115 -13.44 1.64 20.86
N TYR A 116 -12.51 2.14 21.68
CA TYR A 116 -12.83 2.98 22.83
C TYR A 116 -12.19 4.35 22.68
N LYS A 117 -12.90 5.39 23.06
CA LYS A 117 -12.37 6.76 23.14
C LYS A 117 -12.72 7.36 24.48
N GLY A 118 -11.69 7.63 25.32
CA GLY A 118 -11.91 8.09 26.68
C GLY A 118 -12.76 7.11 27.52
N GLY A 119 -12.55 5.80 27.31
CA GLY A 119 -13.31 4.74 27.99
C GLY A 119 -14.73 4.49 27.43
N VAL A 120 -15.18 5.28 26.46
CA VAL A 120 -16.51 5.13 25.84
C VAL A 120 -16.39 4.31 24.56
N HIS A 121 -17.17 3.21 24.47
CA HIS A 121 -17.25 2.40 23.27
C HIS A 121 -17.79 3.22 22.10
N LYS A 122 -17.11 3.13 20.97
CA LYS A 122 -17.50 3.77 19.69
C LYS A 122 -17.61 2.71 18.62
N LYS A 123 -18.60 2.87 17.76
CA LYS A 123 -18.82 2.02 16.59
C LYS A 123 -19.13 2.88 15.37
N ALA A 124 -18.52 2.53 14.25
CA ALA A 124 -18.81 3.10 12.94
C ALA A 124 -19.08 1.97 11.94
N THR A 125 -20.16 2.11 11.18
CA THR A 125 -20.51 1.16 10.13
C THR A 125 -20.31 1.81 8.78
N GLY A 126 -19.56 1.14 7.93
CA GLY A 126 -19.25 1.56 6.57
C GLY A 126 -19.47 0.43 5.57
N ARG A 127 -19.01 0.68 4.38
CA ARG A 127 -19.04 -0.28 3.29
C ARG A 127 -17.74 -0.23 2.51
N ALA A 128 -17.31 -1.37 2.00
CA ALA A 128 -16.19 -1.45 1.10
C ALA A 128 -16.60 -2.12 -0.22
N LYS A 129 -15.81 -1.90 -1.25
CA LYS A 129 -15.92 -2.57 -2.55
C LYS A 129 -14.54 -2.81 -3.12
N GLN A 130 -14.43 -3.79 -3.97
CA GLN A 130 -13.24 -4.12 -4.76
C GLN A 130 -13.53 -3.72 -6.21
N PRO A 131 -13.03 -2.55 -6.67
CA PRO A 131 -13.40 -2.01 -7.99
C PRO A 131 -12.88 -2.82 -9.18
N ASP A 132 -11.73 -3.46 -9.01
CA ASP A 132 -11.04 -4.22 -10.06
C ASP A 132 -10.40 -5.47 -9.47
N PRO A 133 -11.21 -6.50 -9.15
CA PRO A 133 -10.72 -7.72 -8.50
C PRO A 133 -9.79 -8.55 -9.38
N LYS A 134 -9.84 -8.35 -10.70
CA LYS A 134 -9.04 -9.11 -11.66
C LYS A 134 -7.61 -8.58 -11.82
N ASN A 135 -7.46 -7.26 -11.95
CA ASN A 135 -6.15 -6.66 -12.24
C ASN A 135 -5.51 -6.00 -11.01
N ASN A 136 -6.31 -5.61 -10.02
CA ASN A 136 -5.86 -4.93 -8.81
C ASN A 136 -6.57 -5.49 -7.55
N PRO A 137 -6.43 -6.79 -7.24
CA PRO A 137 -7.20 -7.45 -6.18
C PRO A 137 -7.00 -6.83 -4.80
N GLY A 138 -5.79 -6.36 -4.48
CA GLY A 138 -5.47 -5.73 -3.20
C GLY A 138 -5.95 -4.27 -3.07
N LYS A 139 -6.56 -3.68 -4.11
CA LYS A 139 -7.08 -2.30 -4.06
C LYS A 139 -8.56 -2.30 -3.79
N LEU A 140 -8.94 -1.95 -2.57
CA LEU A 140 -10.31 -1.74 -2.18
C LEU A 140 -10.59 -0.24 -2.00
N LYS A 141 -11.87 0.07 -1.88
CA LYS A 141 -12.35 1.40 -1.49
C LYS A 141 -13.32 1.26 -0.34
N VAL A 142 -13.16 2.11 0.70
CA VAL A 142 -13.98 2.08 1.90
C VAL A 142 -14.69 3.42 2.10
N ALA A 143 -15.95 3.40 2.53
CA ALA A 143 -16.74 4.58 2.85
C ALA A 143 -17.49 4.39 4.16
N PHE A 144 -17.34 5.36 5.08
CA PHE A 144 -18.09 5.45 6.33
C PHE A 144 -19.13 6.57 6.31
N PHE A 145 -19.07 7.44 5.30
CA PHE A 145 -20.03 8.54 5.17
C PHE A 145 -20.49 8.68 3.72
N LEU A 146 -21.78 8.55 3.51
CA LEU A 146 -22.44 8.67 2.20
C LEU A 146 -21.71 7.86 1.11
N TRP A 147 -21.26 8.52 0.04
CA TRP A 147 -20.55 7.94 -1.11
C TRP A 147 -19.06 8.37 -1.22
N PHE A 148 -18.53 8.99 -0.19
CA PHE A 148 -17.12 9.38 -0.16
C PHE A 148 -16.24 8.17 0.13
N TYR A 149 -15.70 7.57 -0.93
CA TYR A 149 -14.82 6.43 -0.85
C TYR A 149 -13.36 6.84 -0.71
N ALA A 150 -12.69 6.38 0.34
CA ALA A 150 -11.25 6.44 0.52
C ALA A 150 -10.57 5.18 -0.05
N ASP A 151 -9.30 5.31 -0.42
CA ASP A 151 -8.48 4.18 -0.82
C ASP A 151 -8.14 3.32 0.40
N TYR A 152 -8.21 2.00 0.18
CA TYR A 152 -7.84 0.98 1.15
C TYR A 152 -7.00 -0.06 0.40
N TYR A 153 -5.69 0.01 0.57
CA TYR A 153 -4.73 -0.80 -0.17
C TYR A 153 -4.13 -1.85 0.75
N ILE A 154 -4.31 -3.12 0.43
CA ILE A 154 -3.64 -4.21 1.12
C ILE A 154 -2.23 -4.30 0.54
N LEU A 155 -1.25 -3.78 1.30
CA LEU A 155 0.15 -3.71 0.89
C LEU A 155 0.88 -5.02 1.14
N GLU A 156 0.65 -5.61 2.33
CA GLU A 156 1.14 -6.92 2.72
C GLU A 156 0.00 -7.76 3.26
N LEU A 157 0.05 -9.05 3.01
CA LEU A 157 -0.91 -10.01 3.52
C LEU A 157 -0.21 -11.34 3.73
N ASP A 158 -0.37 -11.91 4.91
CA ASP A 158 0.09 -13.24 5.24
C ASP A 158 -0.60 -14.32 4.39
N ALA A 159 0.12 -15.37 4.02
CA ALA A 159 -0.40 -16.47 3.21
C ALA A 159 -1.60 -17.17 3.87
N ASP A 160 -1.62 -17.23 5.20
CA ASP A 160 -2.70 -17.77 6.00
C ASP A 160 -3.71 -16.73 6.46
N TYR A 161 -3.57 -15.47 6.01
CA TYR A 161 -4.46 -14.35 6.33
C TYR A 161 -4.50 -14.02 7.84
N GLN A 162 -3.38 -14.18 8.54
CA GLN A 162 -3.30 -13.91 9.98
C GLN A 162 -2.94 -12.46 10.28
N TYR A 163 -2.17 -11.81 9.41
CA TYR A 163 -1.80 -10.38 9.55
C TYR A 163 -1.74 -9.69 8.19
N ALA A 164 -1.91 -8.39 8.21
CA ALA A 164 -1.91 -7.55 7.01
C ALA A 164 -1.36 -6.15 7.32
N VAL A 165 -0.74 -5.54 6.31
CA VAL A 165 -0.39 -4.10 6.31
C VAL A 165 -1.30 -3.40 5.31
N ILE A 166 -1.96 -2.35 5.79
CA ILE A 166 -2.92 -1.58 5.02
C ILE A 166 -2.40 -0.16 4.86
N GLY A 167 -2.49 0.35 3.64
CA GLY A 167 -2.17 1.73 3.31
C GLY A 167 -3.23 2.35 2.40
N SER A 168 -2.82 3.39 1.70
CA SER A 168 -3.65 4.09 0.73
C SER A 168 -2.83 4.49 -0.51
N SER A 169 -3.39 5.31 -1.39
CA SER A 169 -2.65 5.92 -2.50
C SER A 169 -1.66 7.01 -2.07
N THR A 170 -1.52 7.24 -0.76
CA THR A 170 -0.60 8.21 -0.17
C THR A 170 0.11 7.61 1.05
N ASP A 171 1.22 8.21 1.45
CA ASP A 171 2.02 7.86 2.63
C ASP A 171 1.46 8.35 3.98
N LYS A 172 0.24 8.91 3.96
CA LYS A 172 -0.39 9.51 5.15
C LYS A 172 -1.10 8.49 6.04
N TYR A 173 -1.39 7.31 5.52
CA TYR A 173 -2.19 6.30 6.20
C TYR A 173 -1.48 4.96 6.16
N LEU A 174 -1.38 4.33 7.32
CA LEU A 174 -0.82 3.00 7.47
C LEU A 174 -1.46 2.33 8.69
N TRP A 175 -1.81 1.05 8.56
CA TRP A 175 -2.29 0.20 9.64
C TRP A 175 -1.61 -1.16 9.57
N ILE A 176 -1.32 -1.73 10.74
CA ILE A 176 -0.96 -3.14 10.91
C ILE A 176 -2.15 -3.82 11.56
N LEU A 177 -2.68 -4.81 10.90
CA LEU A 177 -3.83 -5.59 11.36
C LEU A 177 -3.43 -7.04 11.63
N SER A 178 -4.06 -7.67 12.64
CA SER A 178 -3.86 -9.07 12.98
C SER A 178 -5.19 -9.75 13.31
N ARG A 179 -5.26 -11.08 13.13
CA ARG A 179 -6.38 -11.88 13.63
C ARG A 179 -6.37 -12.05 15.15
N GLU A 180 -5.20 -11.90 15.74
CA GLU A 180 -4.98 -11.98 17.19
C GLU A 180 -4.65 -10.60 17.77
N ARG A 181 -4.98 -10.39 19.04
CA ARG A 181 -4.67 -9.13 19.74
C ARG A 181 -3.17 -8.88 19.91
N ASN A 182 -2.40 -9.94 19.97
CA ASN A 182 -0.95 -9.88 20.11
C ASN A 182 -0.30 -10.45 18.88
N LEU A 183 0.59 -9.68 18.29
CA LEU A 183 1.40 -10.10 17.16
C LEU A 183 2.73 -10.68 17.71
N PRO A 184 3.15 -11.89 17.29
CA PRO A 184 4.46 -12.42 17.67
C PRO A 184 5.58 -11.46 17.27
N GLU A 185 6.60 -11.31 18.13
CA GLU A 185 7.66 -10.30 17.91
C GLU A 185 8.40 -10.50 16.58
N ALA A 186 8.71 -11.74 16.22
CA ALA A 186 9.36 -12.03 14.93
C ALA A 186 8.52 -11.60 13.73
N VAL A 187 7.20 -11.73 13.81
CA VAL A 187 6.27 -11.26 12.76
C VAL A 187 6.23 -9.73 12.73
N ARG A 188 6.23 -9.11 13.91
CA ARG A 188 6.26 -7.66 14.03
C ARG A 188 7.52 -7.07 13.40
N GLU A 189 8.69 -7.63 13.70
CA GLU A 189 9.97 -7.20 13.14
C GLU A 189 9.99 -7.36 11.61
N ASP A 190 9.52 -8.48 11.07
CA ASP A 190 9.42 -8.73 9.62
C ASP A 190 8.51 -7.68 8.95
N LEU A 191 7.34 -7.40 9.54
CA LEU A 191 6.43 -6.39 9.00
C LEU A 191 7.02 -4.99 9.05
N LEU A 192 7.70 -4.60 10.14
CA LEU A 192 8.36 -3.31 10.25
C LEU A 192 9.50 -3.18 9.22
N GLY A 193 10.23 -4.25 8.96
CA GLY A 193 11.22 -4.34 7.89
C GLY A 193 10.59 -4.06 6.52
N LYS A 194 9.54 -4.79 6.16
CA LYS A 194 8.80 -4.61 4.90
C LYS A 194 8.22 -3.21 4.74
N ILE A 195 7.65 -2.66 5.81
CA ILE A 195 7.10 -1.28 5.84
C ILE A 195 8.22 -0.27 5.56
N THR A 196 9.39 -0.45 6.20
CA THR A 196 10.57 0.41 5.97
C THR A 196 11.09 0.28 4.54
N GLU A 197 11.13 -0.93 4.00
CA GLU A 197 11.54 -1.17 2.62
C GLU A 197 10.64 -0.49 1.60
N ARG A 198 9.35 -0.36 1.91
CA ARG A 198 8.38 0.40 1.12
C ARG A 198 8.52 1.92 1.25
N GLY A 199 9.40 2.42 2.11
CA GLY A 199 9.63 3.84 2.31
C GLY A 199 8.67 4.52 3.29
N TYR A 200 7.94 3.76 4.10
CA TYR A 200 7.15 4.31 5.21
C TYR A 200 8.03 4.56 6.44
N ASP A 201 7.72 5.59 7.18
CA ASP A 201 8.42 5.99 8.41
C ASP A 201 7.81 5.29 9.63
N ILE A 202 8.44 4.19 10.07
CA ILE A 202 7.94 3.40 11.20
C ILE A 202 7.89 4.16 12.53
N SER A 203 8.61 5.29 12.67
CA SER A 203 8.56 6.11 13.90
C SER A 203 7.22 6.80 14.11
N LYS A 204 6.37 6.87 13.07
CA LYS A 204 5.01 7.44 13.14
C LYS A 204 3.95 6.43 13.56
N LEU A 205 4.30 5.14 13.71
CA LEU A 205 3.37 4.12 14.17
C LEU A 205 3.09 4.31 15.66
N ILE A 206 1.81 4.31 16.01
CA ILE A 206 1.30 4.25 17.36
C ILE A 206 0.51 2.95 17.57
N SER A 207 0.53 2.41 18.79
CA SER A 207 -0.17 1.18 19.21
C SER A 207 -1.30 1.52 20.15
#